data_ff5fc00184bc208b2c75a870d3f5ea61
#
_entry.id   ff5fc00184bc208b2c75a870d3f5ea61
#
_cell.length_a   1.000
_cell.length_b   1.000
_cell.length_c   1.000
_cell.angle_alpha   90.00
_cell.angle_beta   90.00
_cell.angle_gamma   90.00
#
_symmetry.space_group_name_H-M   'P 1'
#
loop_
_entity.id
_entity.type
_entity.pdbx_description
1 polymer ?
#
loop_
_entity_poly.entity_id
_entity_poly.type
_entity_poly.pdbx_seq_one_letter_code
_entity_poly.pdbx_strand_id
1 'polypeptide(L)'
;MTDQEVSRQPFKRDMFEDFDFNDPEFNERFDDVIDEMAGKCPVAHSNVGHGYKVLNTYEDVRNAARDWRTFSSAKGYLMNRPEGTPLILPEESDPPYHDKWRKVLNPFFAPGPIGGYEDNIRATANDLIDTFIEKGRCDFVTEYAALLPGIVLFRYLVGVPESDLPQLFEGIDKGTFGPIEERATYFQWVNDY
;
A
#
# COMPACT_ATOMS: atom_id res chain seq x y z
N MET A 1 11.19 -30.73 -25.48
CA MET A 1 12.01 -29.95 -24.54
C MET A 1 11.40 -30.23 -23.19
N THR A 2 12.07 -31.02 -22.42
CA THR A 2 11.61 -31.49 -21.10
C THR A 2 11.64 -30.33 -20.14
N ASP A 3 10.45 -30.01 -19.55
CA ASP A 3 10.35 -29.17 -18.37
C ASP A 3 11.21 -29.81 -17.27
N GLN A 4 12.35 -29.19 -17.00
CA GLN A 4 13.08 -29.48 -15.78
C GLN A 4 12.21 -28.93 -14.65
N GLU A 5 11.62 -29.83 -13.86
CA GLU A 5 11.18 -29.54 -12.51
C GLU A 5 12.39 -28.97 -11.77
N VAL A 6 12.48 -27.64 -11.73
CA VAL A 6 13.36 -26.97 -10.79
C VAL A 6 12.81 -27.33 -9.42
N SER A 7 13.45 -28.27 -8.73
CA SER A 7 13.11 -28.65 -7.36
C SER A 7 13.20 -27.37 -6.52
N ARG A 8 12.05 -26.78 -6.22
CA ARG A 8 11.97 -25.57 -5.39
C ARG A 8 12.52 -25.94 -4.00
N GLN A 9 13.55 -25.23 -3.55
CA GLN A 9 14.08 -25.44 -2.21
C GLN A 9 12.97 -25.17 -1.17
N PRO A 10 12.88 -25.98 -0.10
CA PRO A 10 11.92 -25.73 0.96
C PRO A 10 12.16 -24.34 1.58
N PHE A 11 11.09 -23.69 2.01
CA PHE A 11 11.20 -22.45 2.76
C PHE A 11 11.85 -22.69 4.13
N LYS A 12 12.57 -21.70 4.63
CA LYS A 12 13.17 -21.73 5.97
C LYS A 12 12.11 -21.65 7.06
N ARG A 13 11.02 -20.95 6.77
CA ARG A 13 9.85 -20.79 7.63
C ARG A 13 8.66 -21.53 7.01
N ASP A 14 7.76 -22.06 7.82
CA ASP A 14 6.47 -22.54 7.34
C ASP A 14 5.60 -21.37 6.93
N MET A 15 5.58 -21.07 5.63
CA MET A 15 4.85 -19.94 5.06
C MET A 15 3.31 -20.13 5.12
N PHE A 16 2.83 -21.22 5.67
CA PHE A 16 1.40 -21.49 5.84
C PHE A 16 0.93 -21.38 7.30
N GLU A 17 1.70 -21.97 8.24
CA GLU A 17 1.37 -21.99 9.67
C GLU A 17 2.04 -20.87 10.46
N ASP A 18 3.12 -20.29 9.91
CA ASP A 18 3.91 -19.23 10.55
C ASP A 18 4.36 -18.17 9.53
N PHE A 19 3.42 -17.69 8.72
CA PHE A 19 3.67 -16.68 7.69
C PHE A 19 4.15 -15.35 8.29
N ASP A 20 5.15 -14.75 7.65
CA ASP A 20 5.63 -13.41 7.99
C ASP A 20 5.92 -12.62 6.71
N PHE A 21 5.10 -11.61 6.42
CA PHE A 21 5.27 -10.78 5.23
C PHE A 21 6.53 -9.88 5.28
N ASN A 22 7.17 -9.72 6.45
CA ASN A 22 8.45 -9.03 6.59
C ASN A 22 9.65 -9.98 6.45
N ASP A 23 9.41 -11.30 6.29
CA ASP A 23 10.50 -12.24 6.06
C ASP A 23 11.16 -11.95 4.70
N PRO A 24 12.49 -11.78 4.63
CA PRO A 24 13.18 -11.55 3.38
C PRO A 24 12.88 -12.61 2.31
N GLU A 25 12.74 -13.89 2.72
CA GLU A 25 12.44 -15.00 1.82
C GLU A 25 11.05 -14.85 1.17
N PHE A 26 10.08 -14.24 1.86
CA PHE A 26 8.78 -13.91 1.27
C PHE A 26 8.95 -12.93 0.10
N ASN A 27 9.74 -11.87 0.28
CA ASN A 27 9.96 -10.89 -0.78
C ASN A 27 10.77 -11.46 -1.97
N GLU A 28 11.77 -12.31 -1.68
CA GLU A 28 12.61 -12.93 -2.71
C GLU A 28 11.88 -14.01 -3.53
N ARG A 29 10.91 -14.67 -2.91
CA ARG A 29 10.20 -15.83 -3.46
C ARG A 29 8.67 -15.67 -3.43
N PHE A 30 8.20 -14.43 -3.61
CA PHE A 30 6.78 -14.07 -3.47
C PHE A 30 5.85 -15.02 -4.22
N ASP A 31 6.10 -15.26 -5.51
CA ASP A 31 5.25 -16.10 -6.35
C ASP A 31 5.21 -17.56 -5.83
N ASP A 32 6.37 -18.10 -5.41
CA ASP A 32 6.45 -19.45 -4.85
C ASP A 32 5.64 -19.60 -3.57
N VAL A 33 5.68 -18.56 -2.70
CA VAL A 33 4.93 -18.56 -1.43
C VAL A 33 3.43 -18.51 -1.70
N ILE A 34 2.99 -17.62 -2.57
CA ILE A 34 1.57 -17.49 -2.92
C ILE A 34 1.04 -18.76 -3.58
N ASP A 35 1.79 -19.37 -4.48
CA ASP A 35 1.43 -20.64 -5.12
C ASP A 35 1.28 -21.78 -4.09
N GLU A 36 2.22 -21.86 -3.13
CA GLU A 36 2.15 -22.88 -2.06
C GLU A 36 0.93 -22.65 -1.16
N MET A 37 0.67 -21.40 -0.77
CA MET A 37 -0.49 -21.05 0.05
C MET A 37 -1.80 -21.38 -0.67
N ALA A 38 -1.92 -21.03 -1.94
CA ALA A 38 -3.12 -21.30 -2.75
C ALA A 38 -3.38 -22.81 -2.93
N GLY A 39 -2.33 -23.63 -2.94
CA GLY A 39 -2.43 -25.09 -3.07
C GLY A 39 -2.83 -25.84 -1.79
N LYS A 40 -2.74 -25.21 -0.63
CA LYS A 40 -2.98 -25.86 0.68
C LYS A 40 -4.35 -25.58 1.24
N CYS A 41 -4.60 -24.34 1.65
CA CYS A 41 -5.83 -23.93 2.31
C CYS A 41 -6.07 -22.43 2.00
N PRO A 42 -7.33 -21.97 1.89
CA PRO A 42 -7.62 -20.56 1.60
C PRO A 42 -7.20 -19.60 2.71
N VAL A 43 -6.89 -20.09 3.91
CA VAL A 43 -6.51 -19.26 5.05
C VAL A 43 -5.21 -19.75 5.66
N ALA A 44 -4.15 -18.98 5.51
CA ALA A 44 -2.88 -19.22 6.19
C ALA A 44 -2.85 -18.50 7.56
N HIS A 45 -1.90 -18.86 8.40
CA HIS A 45 -1.73 -18.35 9.75
C HIS A 45 -0.38 -17.67 9.92
N SER A 46 -0.30 -16.75 10.86
CA SER A 46 0.93 -16.18 11.34
C SER A 46 0.93 -16.17 12.87
N ASN A 47 2.07 -16.50 13.46
CA ASN A 47 2.34 -16.36 14.89
C ASN A 47 3.13 -15.07 15.19
N VAL A 48 3.38 -14.24 14.17
CA VAL A 48 4.14 -13.00 14.31
C VAL A 48 3.30 -11.94 15.04
N GLY A 49 3.91 -11.28 16.03
CA GLY A 49 3.24 -10.27 16.84
C GLY A 49 2.07 -10.84 17.64
N HIS A 50 0.88 -10.34 17.40
CA HIS A 50 -0.36 -10.83 18.04
C HIS A 50 -1.01 -12.00 17.28
N GLY A 51 -0.36 -12.47 16.22
CA GLY A 51 -0.91 -13.43 15.30
C GLY A 51 -1.96 -12.83 14.35
N TYR A 52 -2.01 -13.33 13.13
CA TYR A 52 -3.00 -12.91 12.14
C TYR A 52 -3.35 -14.04 11.17
N LYS A 53 -4.40 -13.84 10.41
CA LYS A 53 -4.84 -14.75 9.34
C LYS A 53 -4.58 -14.09 8.00
N VAL A 54 -4.18 -14.90 7.01
CA VAL A 54 -3.94 -14.45 5.65
C VAL A 54 -4.95 -15.12 4.74
N LEU A 55 -5.81 -14.31 4.11
CA LEU A 55 -6.75 -14.77 3.09
C LEU A 55 -6.04 -14.71 1.73
N ASN A 56 -6.02 -15.83 0.99
CA ASN A 56 -5.27 -15.95 -0.25
C ASN A 56 -6.14 -16.29 -1.48
N THR A 57 -7.46 -16.37 -1.32
CA THR A 57 -8.37 -16.50 -2.46
C THR A 57 -9.07 -15.18 -2.76
N TYR A 58 -9.30 -14.90 -4.04
CA TYR A 58 -10.03 -13.70 -4.46
C TYR A 58 -11.41 -13.58 -3.78
N GLU A 59 -12.12 -14.69 -3.67
CA GLU A 59 -13.48 -14.70 -3.12
C GLU A 59 -13.50 -14.40 -1.63
N ASP A 60 -12.59 -15.00 -0.86
CA ASP A 60 -12.48 -14.75 0.59
C ASP A 60 -12.04 -13.32 0.87
N VAL A 61 -11.03 -12.79 0.15
CA VAL A 61 -10.60 -11.39 0.25
C VAL A 61 -11.75 -10.44 -0.07
N ARG A 62 -12.48 -10.70 -1.17
CA ARG A 62 -13.63 -9.87 -1.57
C ARG A 62 -14.76 -9.91 -0.53
N ASN A 63 -15.05 -11.07 0.03
CA ASN A 63 -16.10 -11.23 1.04
C ASN A 63 -15.70 -10.56 2.36
N ALA A 64 -14.48 -10.77 2.82
CA ALA A 64 -13.94 -10.11 4.01
C ALA A 64 -13.93 -8.58 3.87
N ALA A 65 -13.48 -8.05 2.74
CA ALA A 65 -13.47 -6.60 2.48
C ALA A 65 -14.87 -5.94 2.47
N ARG A 66 -15.94 -6.73 2.29
CA ARG A 66 -17.33 -6.24 2.31
C ARG A 66 -18.00 -6.41 3.66
N ASP A 67 -17.52 -7.32 4.47
CA ASP A 67 -18.09 -7.61 5.78
C ASP A 67 -17.38 -6.83 6.90
N TRP A 68 -17.54 -5.51 6.86
CA TRP A 68 -16.96 -4.63 7.86
C TRP A 68 -17.44 -4.91 9.30
N ARG A 69 -18.58 -5.61 9.47
CA ARG A 69 -19.08 -5.97 10.79
C ARG A 69 -18.26 -7.07 11.45
N THR A 70 -17.75 -7.99 10.66
CA THR A 70 -16.85 -9.07 11.12
C THR A 70 -15.40 -8.62 11.09
N PHE A 71 -15.00 -7.94 9.99
CA PHE A 71 -13.63 -7.49 9.72
C PHE A 71 -13.53 -5.97 9.82
N SER A 72 -13.51 -5.48 11.07
CA SER A 72 -13.47 -4.05 11.38
C SER A 72 -12.11 -3.43 11.03
N SER A 73 -12.11 -2.24 10.41
CA SER A 73 -10.91 -1.43 10.18
C SER A 73 -10.62 -0.45 11.31
N ALA A 74 -11.50 -0.34 12.32
CA ALA A 74 -11.42 0.70 13.34
C ALA A 74 -10.23 0.59 14.31
N LYS A 75 -9.48 -0.52 14.23
CA LYS A 75 -8.22 -0.69 14.99
C LYS A 75 -6.98 -0.43 14.15
N GLY A 76 -7.17 -0.04 12.89
CA GLY A 76 -6.11 0.18 11.93
C GLY A 76 -5.67 -1.09 11.21
N TYR A 77 -4.87 -0.91 10.16
CA TYR A 77 -4.35 -2.01 9.32
C TYR A 77 -2.91 -2.41 9.69
N LEU A 78 -2.22 -1.63 10.49
CA LEU A 78 -0.85 -1.96 10.89
C LEU A 78 -0.88 -3.10 11.91
N MET A 79 -0.26 -4.23 11.58
CA MET A 79 -0.23 -5.43 12.44
C MET A 79 0.47 -5.20 13.78
N ASN A 80 1.51 -4.39 13.80
CA ASN A 80 2.26 -4.01 15.00
C ASN A 80 2.25 -2.48 15.14
N ARG A 81 1.04 -1.89 15.26
CA ARG A 81 0.90 -0.45 15.41
C ARG A 81 1.55 0.01 16.71
N PRO A 82 2.52 0.96 16.67
CA PRO A 82 3.06 1.56 17.87
C PRO A 82 1.95 2.26 18.67
N GLU A 83 2.04 2.19 20.00
CA GLU A 83 1.10 2.89 20.88
C GLU A 83 1.15 4.40 20.61
N GLY A 84 -0.02 5.03 20.54
CA GLY A 84 -0.14 6.46 20.26
C GLY A 84 -0.11 6.83 18.76
N THR A 85 0.12 5.89 17.84
CA THR A 85 0.05 6.18 16.40
C THR A 85 -1.38 6.54 15.99
N PRO A 86 -1.61 7.71 15.38
CA PRO A 86 -2.94 8.11 14.91
C PRO A 86 -3.51 7.15 13.88
N LEU A 87 -4.84 7.04 13.82
CA LEU A 87 -5.55 6.32 12.77
C LEU A 87 -5.56 7.15 11.48
N ILE A 88 -5.39 6.49 10.34
CA ILE A 88 -5.49 7.10 9.01
C ILE A 88 -6.96 7.11 8.60
N LEU A 89 -7.58 8.29 8.64
CA LEU A 89 -8.99 8.45 8.30
C LEU A 89 -9.17 8.80 6.82
N PRO A 90 -10.25 8.31 6.18
CA PRO A 90 -11.34 7.45 6.71
C PRO A 90 -11.03 5.96 6.71
N GLU A 91 -9.90 5.53 6.17
CA GLU A 91 -9.56 4.13 5.90
C GLU A 91 -9.65 3.27 7.16
N GLU A 92 -9.09 3.77 8.26
CA GLU A 92 -9.06 3.07 9.55
C GLU A 92 -10.26 3.44 10.44
N SER A 93 -11.46 3.32 9.88
CA SER A 93 -12.72 3.57 10.59
C SER A 93 -13.86 2.75 10.01
N ASP A 94 -14.87 2.49 10.85
CA ASP A 94 -16.10 1.78 10.46
C ASP A 94 -17.29 2.74 10.31
N PRO A 95 -18.37 2.33 9.62
CA PRO A 95 -19.65 3.02 9.67
C PRO A 95 -20.19 3.15 11.11
N PRO A 96 -20.86 4.25 11.48
CA PRO A 96 -21.25 5.37 10.62
C PRO A 96 -20.18 6.47 10.48
N TYR A 97 -19.03 6.35 11.14
CA TYR A 97 -17.99 7.38 11.13
C TYR A 97 -17.29 7.44 9.78
N HIS A 98 -16.91 6.29 9.23
CA HIS A 98 -16.40 6.15 7.86
C HIS A 98 -17.31 6.84 6.82
N ASP A 99 -18.63 6.62 6.91
CA ASP A 99 -19.58 7.16 5.94
C ASP A 99 -19.65 8.68 5.98
N LYS A 100 -19.47 9.29 7.17
CA LYS A 100 -19.41 10.76 7.30
C LYS A 100 -18.24 11.33 6.55
N TRP A 101 -17.05 10.73 6.70
CA TRP A 101 -15.86 11.14 5.96
C TRP A 101 -16.02 10.92 4.46
N ARG A 102 -16.50 9.76 4.04
CA ARG A 102 -16.74 9.46 2.62
C ARG A 102 -17.73 10.44 2.00
N LYS A 103 -18.76 10.85 2.72
CA LYS A 103 -19.73 11.84 2.24
C LYS A 103 -19.10 13.20 1.97
N VAL A 104 -18.10 13.60 2.75
CA VAL A 104 -17.35 14.84 2.52
C VAL A 104 -16.37 14.71 1.36
N LEU A 105 -15.66 13.59 1.28
CA LEU A 105 -14.57 13.39 0.32
C LEU A 105 -15.06 12.99 -1.09
N ASN A 106 -16.08 12.13 -1.19
CA ASN A 106 -16.54 11.59 -2.48
C ASN A 106 -16.84 12.63 -3.56
N PRO A 107 -17.42 13.81 -3.26
CA PRO A 107 -17.64 14.82 -4.29
C PRO A 107 -16.38 15.26 -5.01
N PHE A 108 -15.22 15.31 -4.33
CA PHE A 108 -13.95 15.72 -4.94
C PHE A 108 -13.37 14.63 -5.86
N PHE A 109 -13.70 13.36 -5.60
CA PHE A 109 -13.26 12.21 -6.37
C PHE A 109 -14.30 11.70 -7.38
N ALA A 110 -15.37 12.45 -7.61
CA ALA A 110 -16.37 12.10 -8.61
C ALA A 110 -15.80 12.25 -10.04
N PRO A 111 -16.31 11.51 -11.03
CA PRO A 111 -15.78 11.53 -12.40
C PRO A 111 -15.69 12.94 -13.03
N GLY A 112 -16.66 13.83 -12.74
CA GLY A 112 -16.65 15.19 -13.26
C GLY A 112 -15.45 16.01 -12.77
N PRO A 113 -15.30 16.26 -11.45
CA PRO A 113 -14.13 16.95 -10.90
C PRO A 113 -12.79 16.31 -11.30
N ILE A 114 -12.68 14.98 -11.23
CA ILE A 114 -11.45 14.29 -11.61
C ILE A 114 -11.14 14.45 -13.10
N GLY A 115 -12.14 14.41 -13.99
CA GLY A 115 -11.96 14.66 -15.41
C GLY A 115 -11.37 16.04 -15.72
N GLY A 116 -11.60 17.04 -14.86
CA GLY A 116 -11.00 18.38 -14.98
C GLY A 116 -9.47 18.41 -14.82
N TYR A 117 -8.86 17.35 -14.28
CA TYR A 117 -7.41 17.28 -14.10
C TYR A 117 -6.69 16.54 -15.23
N GLU A 118 -7.38 16.07 -16.28
CA GLU A 118 -6.74 15.27 -17.34
C GLU A 118 -5.55 15.98 -17.98
N ASP A 119 -5.69 17.24 -18.34
CA ASP A 119 -4.60 18.02 -18.95
C ASP A 119 -3.42 18.18 -17.99
N ASN A 120 -3.69 18.43 -16.71
CA ASN A 120 -2.65 18.53 -15.68
C ASN A 120 -1.92 17.18 -15.46
N ILE A 121 -2.66 16.08 -15.43
CA ILE A 121 -2.11 14.74 -15.31
C ILE A 121 -1.22 14.44 -16.52
N ARG A 122 -1.69 14.74 -17.72
CA ARG A 122 -0.94 14.54 -18.96
C ARG A 122 0.33 15.38 -19.02
N ALA A 123 0.26 16.65 -18.63
CA ALA A 123 1.43 17.51 -18.55
C ALA A 123 2.45 16.96 -17.54
N THR A 124 2.02 16.65 -16.31
CA THR A 124 2.90 16.07 -15.29
C THR A 124 3.53 14.75 -15.73
N ALA A 125 2.76 13.88 -16.42
CA ALA A 125 3.29 12.63 -16.97
C ALA A 125 4.40 12.88 -18.00
N ASN A 126 4.22 13.86 -18.90
CA ASN A 126 5.23 14.23 -19.86
C ASN A 126 6.47 14.84 -19.20
N ASP A 127 6.27 15.77 -18.24
CA ASP A 127 7.38 16.39 -17.50
C ASP A 127 8.25 15.33 -16.80
N LEU A 128 7.62 14.32 -16.19
CA LEU A 128 8.34 13.20 -15.56
C LEU A 128 9.11 12.36 -16.60
N ILE A 129 8.46 12.03 -17.72
CA ILE A 129 9.11 11.26 -18.81
C ILE A 129 10.32 12.03 -19.36
N ASP A 130 10.21 13.33 -19.53
CA ASP A 130 11.29 14.18 -20.08
C ASP A 130 12.52 14.18 -19.17
N THR A 131 12.40 13.87 -17.89
CA THR A 131 13.57 13.78 -16.99
C THR A 131 14.51 12.62 -17.32
N PHE A 132 14.01 11.57 -17.97
CA PHE A 132 14.77 10.36 -18.24
C PHE A 132 14.75 9.88 -19.70
N ILE A 133 13.90 10.46 -20.57
CA ILE A 133 13.74 9.95 -21.94
C ILE A 133 15.06 9.95 -22.72
N GLU A 134 15.89 10.98 -22.57
CA GLU A 134 17.18 11.08 -23.24
C GLU A 134 18.23 10.09 -22.69
N LYS A 135 18.07 9.65 -21.42
CA LYS A 135 18.94 8.64 -20.81
C LYS A 135 18.69 7.24 -21.39
N GLY A 136 17.54 7.01 -22.04
CA GLY A 136 17.12 5.73 -22.60
C GLY A 136 16.87 4.63 -21.55
N ARG A 137 16.86 4.97 -20.27
CA ARG A 137 16.59 4.07 -19.13
C ARG A 137 16.14 4.87 -17.93
N CYS A 138 15.35 4.25 -17.05
CA CYS A 138 14.93 4.82 -15.77
C CYS A 138 14.69 3.72 -14.74
N ASP A 139 14.64 4.09 -13.47
CA ASP A 139 13.90 3.34 -12.46
C ASP A 139 12.45 3.82 -12.52
N PHE A 140 11.59 3.01 -13.17
CA PHE A 140 10.21 3.41 -13.43
C PHE A 140 9.39 3.64 -12.15
N VAL A 141 9.71 2.93 -11.07
CA VAL A 141 9.00 3.10 -9.79
C VAL A 141 9.35 4.44 -9.17
N THR A 142 10.63 4.72 -8.98
CA THR A 142 11.10 5.92 -8.27
C THR A 142 11.03 7.19 -9.11
N GLU A 143 11.25 7.08 -10.44
CA GLU A 143 11.30 8.25 -11.33
C GLU A 143 9.93 8.59 -11.96
N TYR A 144 8.93 7.68 -11.88
CA TYR A 144 7.63 7.92 -12.51
C TYR A 144 6.43 7.43 -11.68
N ALA A 145 6.33 6.12 -11.41
CA ALA A 145 5.09 5.52 -10.92
C ALA A 145 4.71 5.96 -9.49
N ALA A 146 5.69 6.23 -8.63
CA ALA A 146 5.47 6.77 -7.29
C ALA A 146 5.18 8.28 -7.33
N LEU A 147 5.82 9.02 -8.24
CA LEU A 147 5.71 10.48 -8.29
C LEU A 147 4.40 10.95 -8.91
N LEU A 148 3.97 10.38 -10.04
CA LEU A 148 2.80 10.85 -10.77
C LEU A 148 1.52 10.93 -9.91
N PRO A 149 1.06 9.85 -9.26
CA PRO A 149 -0.16 9.91 -8.44
C PRO A 149 0.00 10.83 -7.23
N GLY A 150 1.18 10.88 -6.62
CA GLY A 150 1.46 11.74 -5.50
C GLY A 150 1.38 13.24 -5.89
N ILE A 151 2.01 13.63 -7.00
CA ILE A 151 1.93 15.02 -7.51
C ILE A 151 0.47 15.36 -7.83
N VAL A 152 -0.26 14.49 -8.50
CA VAL A 152 -1.67 14.73 -8.83
C VAL A 152 -2.51 14.94 -7.58
N LEU A 153 -2.36 14.09 -6.58
CA LEU A 153 -3.09 14.20 -5.33
C LEU A 153 -2.71 15.49 -4.57
N PHE A 154 -1.44 15.64 -4.25
CA PHE A 154 -1.02 16.70 -3.34
C PHE A 154 -1.04 18.08 -4.00
N ARG A 155 -0.55 18.21 -5.22
CA ARG A 155 -0.49 19.51 -5.92
C ARG A 155 -1.85 19.98 -6.41
N TYR A 156 -2.63 19.11 -7.06
CA TYR A 156 -3.86 19.54 -7.75
C TYR A 156 -5.14 19.35 -6.92
N LEU A 157 -5.25 18.26 -6.15
CA LEU A 157 -6.46 18.02 -5.34
C LEU A 157 -6.36 18.68 -3.97
N VAL A 158 -5.22 18.56 -3.29
CA VAL A 158 -5.03 19.10 -1.93
C VAL A 158 -4.52 20.54 -1.96
N GLY A 159 -3.70 20.90 -2.95
CA GLY A 159 -3.15 22.25 -3.09
C GLY A 159 -1.88 22.47 -2.25
N VAL A 160 -1.12 21.42 -2.00
CA VAL A 160 0.19 21.49 -1.31
C VAL A 160 1.16 22.33 -2.15
N PRO A 161 1.88 23.31 -1.55
CA PRO A 161 2.92 24.07 -2.24
C PRO A 161 3.97 23.16 -2.86
N GLU A 162 4.44 23.50 -4.06
CA GLU A 162 5.43 22.69 -4.79
C GLU A 162 6.75 22.52 -4.02
N SER A 163 7.13 23.54 -3.23
CA SER A 163 8.30 23.49 -2.37
C SER A 163 8.26 22.39 -1.33
N ASP A 164 7.08 21.96 -0.92
CA ASP A 164 6.88 21.02 0.20
C ASP A 164 6.73 19.57 -0.27
N LEU A 165 6.42 19.37 -1.57
CA LEU A 165 6.25 18.04 -2.15
C LEU A 165 7.42 17.08 -1.93
N PRO A 166 8.71 17.49 -2.11
CA PRO A 166 9.83 16.59 -1.90
C PRO A 166 9.90 16.05 -0.47
N GLN A 167 9.67 16.91 0.52
CA GLN A 167 9.69 16.52 1.93
C GLN A 167 8.50 15.63 2.27
N LEU A 168 7.32 15.91 1.70
CA LEU A 168 6.13 15.12 1.89
C LEU A 168 6.30 13.71 1.30
N PHE A 169 6.85 13.59 0.08
CA PHE A 169 7.16 12.30 -0.53
C PHE A 169 8.17 11.50 0.29
N GLU A 170 9.24 12.15 0.76
CA GLU A 170 10.23 11.50 1.63
C GLU A 170 9.58 10.98 2.92
N GLY A 171 8.71 11.78 3.55
CA GLY A 171 8.00 11.40 4.76
C GLY A 171 7.09 10.21 4.57
N ILE A 172 6.33 10.19 3.46
CA ILE A 172 5.43 9.07 3.12
C ILE A 172 6.23 7.80 2.79
N ASP A 173 7.28 7.91 1.97
CA ASP A 173 8.12 6.78 1.59
C ASP A 173 8.77 6.14 2.82
N LYS A 174 9.44 6.93 3.65
CA LYS A 174 10.08 6.43 4.88
C LYS A 174 9.08 5.94 5.92
N GLY A 175 7.91 6.58 6.04
CA GLY A 175 6.84 6.12 6.90
C GLY A 175 6.27 4.77 6.47
N THR A 176 6.22 4.51 5.17
CA THR A 176 5.64 3.28 4.62
C THR A 176 6.66 2.15 4.49
N PHE A 177 7.83 2.45 3.92
CA PHE A 177 8.82 1.45 3.53
C PHE A 177 10.15 1.54 4.29
N GLY A 178 10.36 2.59 5.08
CA GLY A 178 11.55 2.77 5.89
C GLY A 178 11.70 1.72 7.00
N PRO A 179 12.80 1.78 7.77
CA PRO A 179 13.00 0.91 8.94
C PRO A 179 11.83 1.01 9.91
N ILE A 180 11.36 -0.13 10.44
CA ILE A 180 10.15 -0.21 11.29
C ILE A 180 10.23 0.75 12.49
N GLU A 181 11.40 0.87 13.09
CA GLU A 181 11.67 1.73 14.25
C GLU A 181 11.54 3.24 13.94
N GLU A 182 11.68 3.64 12.68
CA GLU A 182 11.61 5.05 12.26
C GLU A 182 10.24 5.44 11.70
N ARG A 183 9.44 4.48 11.25
CA ARG A 183 8.16 4.73 10.55
C ARG A 183 7.21 5.62 11.34
N ALA A 184 7.10 5.39 12.65
CA ALA A 184 6.21 6.17 13.50
C ALA A 184 6.55 7.67 13.50
N THR A 185 7.84 8.02 13.47
CA THR A 185 8.31 9.41 13.43
C THR A 185 7.90 10.09 12.12
N TYR A 186 8.06 9.39 10.98
CA TYR A 186 7.68 9.94 9.67
C TYR A 186 6.16 10.05 9.52
N PHE A 187 5.39 9.07 9.99
CA PHE A 187 3.92 9.15 10.00
C PHE A 187 3.43 10.31 10.87
N GLN A 188 4.03 10.52 12.05
CA GLN A 188 3.68 11.66 12.90
C GLN A 188 3.94 12.98 12.17
N TRP A 189 5.10 13.13 11.54
CA TRP A 189 5.42 14.32 10.77
C TRP A 189 4.42 14.59 9.63
N VAL A 190 4.04 13.55 8.86
CA VAL A 190 3.03 13.66 7.78
C VAL A 190 1.66 14.05 8.33
N ASN A 191 1.29 13.57 9.52
CA ASN A 191 0.02 13.92 10.15
C ASN A 191 0.00 15.36 10.72
N ASP A 192 1.15 15.87 11.10
CA ASP A 192 1.28 17.24 11.64
C ASP A 192 1.38 18.30 10.52
N TYR A 193 1.64 17.87 9.26
CA TYR A 193 1.67 18.70 8.08
C TYR A 193 0.27 19.18 7.69
#